data_887987b7ac08e05a34b2b2df388caedc
#
_entry.id   887987b7ac08e05a34b2b2df388caedc
#
_cell.length_a   1.000
_cell.length_b   1.000
_cell.length_c   1.000
_cell.angle_alpha   90.00
_cell.angle_beta   90.00
_cell.angle_gamma   90.00
#
_symmetry.space_group_name_H-M   'P 1'
#
loop_
_entity.id
_entity.type
_entity.pdbx_description
1 polymer ?
#
loop_
_entity_poly.entity_id
_entity_poly.type
_entity_poly.pdbx_seq_one_letter_code
_entity_poly.pdbx_strand_id
1 'polypeptide(L)'
;LLSSIAKARFAIEKKDIERKASEIDRAIRIVGALRAGVQYDPNNETQRKIGENLINMYAVWNDRLIRASAKLDVKPLDELTGYVVMVKNAWDKIPPSEREKAYEMQDARDRAKNQNPPQGAQ
;
A
#
# COMPACT_ATOMS: atom_id res chain seq x y z
N LEU A 1 1.13 -4.07 -6.90
CA LEU A 1 0.33 -2.87 -7.05
C LEU A 1 0.45 -2.22 -8.42
N LEU A 2 1.66 -1.93 -8.87
CA LEU A 2 1.88 -1.33 -10.21
C LEU A 2 1.33 -2.21 -11.33
N SER A 3 1.48 -3.52 -11.23
CA SER A 3 0.93 -4.46 -12.20
C SER A 3 -0.60 -4.38 -12.27
N SER A 4 -1.28 -4.34 -11.12
CA SER A 4 -2.74 -4.22 -11.06
C SER A 4 -3.21 -2.89 -11.63
N ILE A 5 -2.51 -1.80 -11.35
CA ILE A 5 -2.82 -0.46 -11.89
C ILE A 5 -2.67 -0.46 -13.42
N ALA A 6 -1.59 -1.01 -13.94
CA ALA A 6 -1.35 -1.09 -15.39
C ALA A 6 -2.41 -1.94 -16.11
N LYS A 7 -2.81 -3.05 -15.51
CA LYS A 7 -3.87 -3.91 -16.06
C LYS A 7 -5.23 -3.21 -16.01
N ALA A 8 -5.53 -2.48 -14.94
CA ALA A 8 -6.75 -1.69 -14.82
C ALA A 8 -6.80 -0.58 -15.89
N ARG A 9 -5.67 0.13 -16.08
CA ARG A 9 -5.56 1.16 -17.11
C ARG A 9 -5.82 0.61 -18.49
N PHE A 10 -5.23 -0.52 -18.83
CA PHE A 10 -5.45 -1.20 -20.10
C PHE A 10 -6.91 -1.61 -20.27
N ALA A 11 -7.54 -2.15 -19.23
CA ALA A 11 -8.93 -2.55 -19.24
C ALA A 11 -9.88 -1.35 -19.48
N ILE A 12 -9.58 -0.19 -18.90
CA ILE A 12 -10.35 1.04 -19.16
C ILE A 12 -10.23 1.45 -20.62
N GLU A 13 -9.03 1.43 -21.19
CA GLU A 13 -8.79 1.77 -22.60
C GLU A 13 -9.53 0.82 -23.56
N LYS A 14 -9.63 -0.45 -23.19
CA LYS A 14 -10.34 -1.48 -23.96
C LYS A 14 -11.83 -1.58 -23.63
N LYS A 15 -12.32 -0.76 -22.70
CA LYS A 15 -13.72 -0.78 -22.22
C LYS A 15 -14.13 -2.15 -21.65
N ASP A 16 -13.18 -2.87 -21.09
CA ASP A 16 -13.42 -4.14 -20.40
C ASP A 16 -13.76 -3.86 -18.93
N ILE A 17 -15.05 -3.70 -18.65
CA ILE A 17 -15.55 -3.28 -17.33
C ILE A 17 -15.28 -4.33 -16.27
N GLU A 18 -15.45 -5.61 -16.58
CA GLU A 18 -15.22 -6.70 -15.61
C GLU A 18 -13.75 -6.77 -15.19
N ARG A 19 -12.85 -6.71 -16.16
CA ARG A 19 -11.41 -6.74 -15.87
C ARG A 19 -10.95 -5.50 -15.11
N LYS A 20 -11.46 -4.32 -15.48
CA LYS A 20 -11.22 -3.08 -14.77
C LYS A 20 -11.61 -3.21 -13.29
N ALA A 21 -12.83 -3.66 -13.03
CA ALA A 21 -13.33 -3.82 -11.66
C ALA A 21 -12.49 -4.80 -10.86
N SER A 22 -12.13 -5.94 -11.46
CA SER A 22 -11.30 -6.97 -10.83
C SER A 22 -9.90 -6.45 -10.48
N GLU A 23 -9.24 -5.76 -11.40
CA GLU A 23 -7.88 -5.26 -11.17
C GLU A 23 -7.84 -4.07 -10.21
N ILE A 24 -8.82 -3.19 -10.24
CA ILE A 24 -8.93 -2.09 -9.26
C ILE A 24 -9.22 -2.64 -7.87
N ASP A 25 -10.11 -3.62 -7.75
CA ASP A 25 -10.40 -4.27 -6.48
C ASP A 25 -9.14 -4.93 -5.89
N ARG A 26 -8.35 -5.59 -6.73
CA ARG A 26 -7.07 -6.16 -6.31
C ARG A 26 -6.11 -5.07 -5.80
N ALA A 27 -6.00 -3.95 -6.52
CA ALA A 27 -5.16 -2.83 -6.12
C ALA A 27 -5.63 -2.23 -4.78
N ILE A 28 -6.93 -2.07 -4.58
CA ILE A 28 -7.52 -1.58 -3.34
C ILE A 28 -7.18 -2.51 -2.17
N ARG A 29 -7.25 -3.82 -2.37
CA ARG A 29 -6.88 -4.81 -1.34
C ARG A 29 -5.40 -4.72 -0.99
N ILE A 30 -4.53 -4.54 -1.99
CA ILE A 30 -3.08 -4.38 -1.75
C ILE A 30 -2.81 -3.11 -0.94
N VAL A 31 -3.42 -1.98 -1.30
CA VAL A 31 -3.26 -0.72 -0.57
C VAL A 31 -3.80 -0.86 0.87
N GLY A 32 -4.94 -1.53 1.04
CA GLY A 32 -5.50 -1.82 2.36
C GLY A 32 -4.56 -2.65 3.23
N ALA A 33 -3.91 -3.66 2.65
CA ALA A 33 -2.93 -4.48 3.35
C ALA A 33 -1.68 -3.67 3.75
N LEU A 34 -1.19 -2.80 2.85
CA LEU A 34 -0.08 -1.90 3.15
C LEU A 34 -0.41 -0.95 4.30
N ARG A 35 -1.61 -0.37 4.28
CA ARG A 35 -2.08 0.52 5.34
C ARG A 35 -2.21 -0.20 6.68
N ALA A 36 -2.77 -1.40 6.68
CA ALA A 36 -2.92 -2.21 7.89
C ALA A 36 -1.57 -2.64 8.48
N GLY A 37 -0.53 -2.74 7.64
CA GLY A 37 0.82 -3.09 8.08
C GLY A 37 1.61 -1.94 8.70
N VAL A 38 1.10 -0.70 8.66
CA VAL A 38 1.80 0.44 9.27
C VAL A 38 1.73 0.34 10.78
N GLN A 39 2.89 0.27 11.41
CA GLN A 39 3.03 0.20 12.86
C GLN A 39 4.00 1.27 13.34
N TYR A 40 3.67 1.93 14.42
CA TYR A 40 4.53 2.91 15.05
C TYR A 40 4.23 3.02 16.54
N ASP A 41 5.24 3.47 17.31
CA ASP A 41 5.05 3.80 18.70
C ASP A 41 4.41 5.19 18.81
N PRO A 42 3.18 5.30 19.34
CA PRO A 42 2.50 6.61 19.45
C PRO A 42 3.19 7.56 20.40
N ASN A 43 4.05 7.06 21.29
CA ASN A 43 4.83 7.88 22.23
C ASN A 43 6.15 8.39 21.61
N ASN A 44 6.55 7.87 20.46
CA ASN A 44 7.71 8.34 19.71
C ASN A 44 7.25 9.31 18.63
N GLU A 45 7.56 10.59 18.80
CA GLU A 45 7.08 11.65 17.91
C GLU A 45 7.49 11.45 16.46
N THR A 46 8.74 11.05 16.20
CA THR A 46 9.24 10.80 14.85
C THR A 46 8.50 9.63 14.18
N GLN A 47 8.39 8.52 14.89
CA GLN A 47 7.68 7.35 14.39
C GLN A 47 6.20 7.65 14.14
N ARG A 48 5.56 8.39 15.04
CA ARG A 48 4.16 8.78 14.89
C ARG A 48 3.94 9.62 13.64
N LYS A 49 4.78 10.61 13.39
CA LYS A 49 4.68 11.46 12.20
C LYS A 49 4.84 10.65 10.92
N ILE A 50 5.83 9.76 10.86
CA ILE A 50 6.06 8.90 9.70
C ILE A 50 4.87 7.97 9.48
N GLY A 51 4.38 7.31 10.54
CA GLY A 51 3.25 6.39 10.47
C GLY A 51 1.97 7.07 10.01
N GLU A 52 1.65 8.24 10.57
CA GLU A 52 0.48 9.01 10.16
C GLU A 52 0.57 9.47 8.70
N ASN A 53 1.76 9.91 8.25
CA ASN A 53 1.97 10.31 6.86
C ASN A 53 1.80 9.14 5.90
N LEU A 54 2.29 7.94 6.25
CA LEU A 54 2.08 6.74 5.45
C LEU A 54 0.61 6.36 5.34
N ILE A 55 -0.12 6.40 6.45
CA ILE A 55 -1.56 6.10 6.46
C ILE A 55 -2.32 7.07 5.57
N ASN A 56 -2.00 8.36 5.67
CA ASN A 56 -2.62 9.40 4.82
C ASN A 56 -2.28 9.20 3.34
N MET A 57 -1.05 8.84 3.03
CA MET A 57 -0.61 8.56 1.67
C MET A 57 -1.40 7.38 1.07
N TYR A 58 -1.54 6.29 1.80
CA TYR A 58 -2.33 5.14 1.35
C TYR A 58 -3.81 5.48 1.19
N ALA A 59 -4.36 6.35 2.04
CA ALA A 59 -5.73 6.83 1.90
C ALA A 59 -5.93 7.61 0.60
N VAL A 60 -4.96 8.43 0.20
CA VAL A 60 -4.99 9.15 -1.08
C VAL A 60 -4.93 8.17 -2.25
N TRP A 61 -4.08 7.15 -2.18
CA TRP A 61 -3.99 6.11 -3.21
C TRP A 61 -5.32 5.37 -3.38
N ASN A 62 -5.94 5.01 -2.27
CA ASN A 62 -7.25 4.36 -2.28
C ASN A 62 -8.31 5.25 -2.93
N ASP A 63 -8.33 6.53 -2.62
CA ASP A 63 -9.23 7.51 -3.24
C ASP A 63 -9.06 7.57 -4.75
N ARG A 64 -7.82 7.57 -5.25
CA ARG A 64 -7.54 7.57 -6.70
C ARG A 64 -8.05 6.31 -7.39
N LEU A 65 -7.92 5.15 -6.75
CA LEU A 65 -8.45 3.89 -7.27
C LEU A 65 -9.98 3.91 -7.34
N ILE A 66 -10.63 4.40 -6.31
CA ILE A 66 -12.10 4.52 -6.28
C ILE A 66 -12.58 5.46 -7.38
N ARG A 67 -11.93 6.60 -7.56
CA ARG A 67 -12.28 7.58 -8.60
C ARG A 67 -12.11 7.00 -10.01
N ALA A 68 -11.03 6.26 -10.26
CA ALA A 68 -10.80 5.60 -11.53
C ALA A 68 -11.90 4.59 -11.84
N SER A 69 -12.35 3.84 -10.82
CA SER A 69 -13.42 2.88 -10.98
C SER A 69 -14.77 3.56 -11.31
N ALA A 70 -15.08 4.64 -10.61
CA ALA A 70 -16.36 5.33 -10.77
C ALA A 70 -16.50 6.07 -12.10
N LYS A 71 -15.41 6.65 -12.61
CA LYS A 71 -15.44 7.57 -13.76
C LYS A 71 -14.93 6.95 -15.07
N LEU A 72 -14.41 5.73 -15.06
CA LEU A 72 -13.76 5.11 -16.22
C LEU A 72 -12.65 5.99 -16.81
N ASP A 73 -11.92 6.69 -15.95
CA ASP A 73 -10.89 7.64 -16.31
C ASP A 73 -9.51 7.10 -15.93
N VAL A 74 -8.57 7.14 -16.87
CA VAL A 74 -7.19 6.70 -16.63
C VAL A 74 -6.36 7.73 -15.85
N LYS A 75 -6.77 8.98 -15.80
CA LYS A 75 -6.05 10.05 -15.11
C LYS A 75 -5.72 9.72 -13.65
N PRO A 76 -6.69 9.30 -12.81
CA PRO A 76 -6.38 8.94 -11.42
C PRO A 76 -5.37 7.79 -11.33
N LEU A 77 -5.41 6.84 -12.27
CA LEU A 77 -4.44 5.74 -12.31
C LEU A 77 -3.04 6.22 -12.69
N ASP A 78 -2.94 7.15 -13.62
CA ASP A 78 -1.66 7.73 -14.03
C ASP A 78 -1.04 8.54 -12.90
N GLU A 79 -1.84 9.33 -12.18
CA GLU A 79 -1.39 10.06 -10.98
C GLU A 79 -0.90 9.08 -9.90
N LEU A 80 -1.67 8.03 -9.64
CA LEU A 80 -1.30 7.01 -8.66
C LEU A 80 0.00 6.30 -9.06
N THR A 81 0.17 5.95 -10.33
CA THR A 81 1.40 5.35 -10.84
C THR A 81 2.60 6.24 -10.53
N GLY A 82 2.48 7.55 -10.75
CA GLY A 82 3.54 8.50 -10.44
C GLY A 82 3.92 8.52 -8.96
N TYR A 83 2.94 8.51 -8.07
CA TYR A 83 3.18 8.46 -6.62
C TYR A 83 3.83 7.15 -6.19
N VAL A 84 3.35 6.02 -6.68
CA VAL A 84 3.89 4.70 -6.33
C VAL A 84 5.32 4.54 -6.81
N VAL A 85 5.61 4.98 -8.04
CA VAL A 85 6.97 4.96 -8.60
C VAL A 85 7.91 5.84 -7.77
N MET A 86 7.46 7.02 -7.36
CA MET A 86 8.25 7.91 -6.51
C MET A 86 8.61 7.25 -5.18
N VAL A 87 7.66 6.59 -4.53
CA VAL A 87 7.88 5.88 -3.26
C VAL A 87 8.81 4.69 -3.47
N LYS A 88 8.62 3.93 -4.54
CA LYS A 88 9.51 2.82 -4.89
C LYS A 88 10.95 3.28 -5.11
N ASN A 89 11.14 4.37 -5.84
CA ASN A 89 12.47 4.93 -6.08
C ASN A 89 13.12 5.43 -4.80
N ALA A 90 12.36 6.05 -3.91
CA ALA A 90 12.86 6.47 -2.61
C ALA A 90 13.29 5.27 -1.76
N TRP A 91 12.51 4.18 -1.77
CA TRP A 91 12.85 2.94 -1.09
C TRP A 91 14.13 2.33 -1.65
N ASP A 92 14.29 2.30 -2.97
CA ASP A 92 15.48 1.73 -3.64
C ASP A 92 16.77 2.52 -3.33
N LYS A 93 16.66 3.79 -2.92
CA LYS A 93 17.79 4.60 -2.48
C LYS A 93 18.26 4.30 -1.06
N ILE A 94 17.46 3.58 -0.28
CA ILE A 94 17.84 3.17 1.07
C ILE A 94 18.93 2.10 0.95
N PRO A 95 20.06 2.23 1.68
CA PRO A 95 21.11 1.21 1.63
C PRO A 95 20.59 -0.18 1.97
N PRO A 96 21.06 -1.24 1.27
CA PRO A 96 20.58 -2.60 1.52
C PRO A 96 20.65 -3.03 2.98
N SER A 97 21.70 -2.61 3.71
CA SER A 97 21.85 -2.93 5.14
C SER A 97 20.74 -2.35 6.00
N GLU A 98 20.25 -1.15 5.69
CA GLU A 98 19.14 -0.53 6.41
C GLU A 98 17.81 -1.16 6.05
N ARG A 99 17.62 -1.56 4.78
CA ARG A 99 16.43 -2.32 4.37
C ARG A 99 16.34 -3.65 5.09
N GLU A 100 17.47 -4.36 5.23
CA GLU A 100 17.53 -5.61 5.98
C GLU A 100 17.15 -5.42 7.44
N LYS A 101 17.66 -4.36 8.09
CA LYS A 101 17.29 -4.02 9.47
C LYS A 101 15.77 -3.81 9.61
N ALA A 102 15.15 -3.12 8.68
CA ALA A 102 13.71 -2.89 8.70
C ALA A 102 12.94 -4.22 8.60
N TYR A 103 13.34 -5.13 7.72
CA TYR A 103 12.75 -6.45 7.59
C TYR A 103 12.96 -7.30 8.85
N GLU A 104 14.16 -7.28 9.43
CA GLU A 104 14.45 -7.98 10.68
C GLU A 104 13.58 -7.49 11.83
N MET A 105 13.38 -6.20 11.96
CA MET A 105 12.50 -5.62 12.96
C MET A 105 11.04 -6.04 12.76
N GLN A 106 10.59 -6.09 11.52
CA GLN A 106 9.24 -6.56 11.20
C GLN A 106 9.08 -8.04 11.51
N ASP A 107 10.05 -8.87 11.15
CA ASP A 107 10.04 -10.30 11.47
C ASP A 107 10.04 -10.54 12.99
N ALA A 108 10.81 -9.76 13.75
CA ALA A 108 10.83 -9.84 15.20
C ALA A 108 9.46 -9.51 15.80
N ARG A 109 8.77 -8.49 15.27
CA ARG A 109 7.42 -8.12 15.70
C ARG A 109 6.42 -9.22 15.38
N ASP A 110 6.49 -9.80 14.19
CA ASP A 110 5.60 -10.86 13.76
C ASP A 110 5.80 -12.13 14.60
N ARG A 111 7.04 -12.46 14.91
CA ARG A 111 7.36 -13.59 15.82
C ARG A 111 6.84 -13.35 17.23
N ALA A 112 6.96 -12.13 17.76
CA ALA A 112 6.44 -11.78 19.07
C ALA A 112 4.91 -11.93 19.12
N LYS A 113 4.20 -11.51 18.06
CA LYS A 113 2.74 -11.70 17.96
C LYS A 113 2.35 -13.17 17.93
N ASN A 114 3.11 -14.01 17.23
CA ASN A 114 2.84 -15.43 17.13
C ASN A 114 3.13 -16.17 18.45
N GLN A 115 4.08 -15.68 19.25
CA GLN A 115 4.43 -16.28 20.54
C GLN A 115 3.46 -15.92 21.66
N ASN A 116 2.74 -14.82 21.51
CA ASN A 116 1.74 -14.35 22.48
C ASN A 116 0.35 -14.38 21.84
N PRO A 117 -0.26 -15.59 21.67
CA PRO A 117 -1.59 -15.66 21.10
C PRO A 117 -2.61 -14.97 22.02
N PRO A 118 -3.73 -14.48 21.46
CA PRO A 118 -4.79 -13.87 22.25
C PRO A 118 -5.27 -14.82 23.33
N GLN A 119 -5.50 -14.32 24.55
CA GLN A 119 -5.93 -15.14 25.69
C GLN A 119 -7.23 -15.89 25.43
N GLY A 120 -8.10 -15.37 24.58
CA GLY A 120 -9.33 -16.06 24.19
C GLY A 120 -9.14 -17.28 23.31
N ALA A 121 -7.92 -17.59 22.88
CA ALA A 121 -7.59 -18.73 22.04
C ALA A 121 -7.30 -20.02 22.83
N GLN A 122 -7.42 -19.98 24.14
CA GLN A 122 -7.23 -21.13 25.00
C GLN A 122 -8.50 -21.95 25.15
#